data_24b95cddff15aa88b6b6fc4e410da862
#
_entry.id   24b95cddff15aa88b6b6fc4e410da862
#
_cell.length_a   1.000
_cell.length_b   1.000
_cell.length_c   1.000
_cell.angle_alpha   90.00
_cell.angle_beta   90.00
_cell.angle_gamma   90.00
#
_symmetry.space_group_name_H-M   'P 1'
#
loop_
_entity.id
_entity.type
_entity.pdbx_description
1 polymer ?
#
loop_
_entity_poly.entity_id
_entity_poly.type
_entity_poly.pdbx_seq_one_letter_code
_entity_poly.pdbx_strand_id
1 'polypeptide(L)'
;MNAIFRIGDDLAARFPLVGHDPAQARALLAAEAEAARELAGVATVPTPEPVALGEPGAGYPLPWSVQTWLSGHDATVEDSAGSNAFAHDLAELIAGMRAADTRGRRFDGVGRGGHLPDHDEWLETCFRQSEDLLDVPLLRRIWAELRTLPEVDEDAMCHRDLIPPNVLVEDGRLVGVLDGGGFGPADPALDLVAAWHLLDEHQRGILRRELGCGDVQWRRGMAWAFQQAMGLVWYYLDSNPTMSRWGKRTLDRIVDAWATGARTIPLQESDRVR
;
A
#
# COMPACT_ATOMS: atom_id res chain seq x y z
N MET A 1 14.86 -3.19 2.33
CA MET A 1 14.82 -3.17 3.82
C MET A 1 15.96 -2.31 4.33
N ASN A 2 15.71 -1.41 5.28
CA ASN A 2 16.72 -0.48 5.83
C ASN A 2 16.78 -0.60 7.35
N ALA A 3 17.97 -0.38 7.93
CA ALA A 3 18.10 -0.01 9.32
C ALA A 3 17.90 1.51 9.42
N ILE A 4 17.07 1.95 10.37
CA ILE A 4 16.73 3.37 10.53
C ILE A 4 17.19 3.82 11.92
N PHE A 5 17.92 4.94 11.96
CA PHE A 5 18.41 5.54 13.18
C PHE A 5 17.98 7.00 13.24
N ARG A 6 17.32 7.39 14.33
CA ARG A 6 16.98 8.78 14.59
C ARG A 6 18.24 9.58 14.97
N ILE A 7 18.41 10.76 14.38
CA ILE A 7 19.52 11.68 14.63
C ILE A 7 18.95 12.97 15.19
N GLY A 8 19.20 13.22 16.47
CA GLY A 8 18.57 14.33 17.18
C GLY A 8 17.04 14.21 17.18
N ASP A 9 16.36 15.35 17.03
CA ASP A 9 14.89 15.37 17.07
C ASP A 9 14.23 15.37 15.68
N ASP A 10 14.98 15.80 14.66
CA ASP A 10 14.40 16.18 13.36
C ASP A 10 14.87 15.33 12.19
N LEU A 11 15.80 14.41 12.37
CA LEU A 11 16.39 13.63 11.27
C LEU A 11 16.37 12.14 11.52
N ALA A 12 16.39 11.38 10.41
CA ALA A 12 16.61 9.94 10.39
C ALA A 12 17.66 9.55 9.34
N ALA A 13 18.58 8.67 9.71
CA ALA A 13 19.47 8.01 8.77
C ALA A 13 18.94 6.64 8.41
N ARG A 14 18.95 6.30 7.10
CA ARG A 14 18.48 5.02 6.53
C ARG A 14 19.67 4.29 5.90
N PHE A 15 19.95 3.11 6.41
CA PHE A 15 21.05 2.26 5.96
C PHE A 15 20.48 1.01 5.26
N PRO A 16 20.65 0.83 3.93
CA PRO A 16 20.27 -0.40 3.24
C PRO A 16 20.87 -1.65 3.88
N LEU A 17 20.06 -2.69 4.12
CA LEU A 17 20.49 -3.95 4.74
C LEU A 17 20.83 -5.03 3.73
N VAL A 18 20.42 -4.87 2.48
CA VAL A 18 20.67 -5.84 1.40
C VAL A 18 21.74 -5.29 0.46
N GLY A 19 22.74 -6.12 0.18
CA GLY A 19 23.88 -5.72 -0.64
C GLY A 19 23.52 -5.57 -2.12
N HIS A 20 23.67 -4.36 -2.60
CA HIS A 20 23.81 -4.03 -4.01
C HIS A 20 25.25 -3.59 -4.25
N ASP A 21 25.66 -3.56 -5.51
CA ASP A 21 26.83 -2.78 -5.89
C ASP A 21 26.66 -1.33 -5.40
N PRO A 22 27.70 -0.68 -4.82
CA PRO A 22 27.56 0.68 -4.27
C PRO A 22 27.06 1.72 -5.27
N ALA A 23 27.42 1.60 -6.55
CA ALA A 23 26.94 2.52 -7.59
C ALA A 23 25.44 2.33 -7.85
N GLN A 24 24.99 1.08 -7.90
CA GLN A 24 23.57 0.75 -8.03
C GLN A 24 22.77 1.22 -6.80
N ALA A 25 23.29 0.99 -5.59
CA ALA A 25 22.66 1.45 -4.36
C ALA A 25 22.51 2.98 -4.33
N ARG A 26 23.55 3.72 -4.79
CA ARG A 26 23.50 5.18 -4.93
C ARG A 26 22.42 5.63 -5.91
N ALA A 27 22.32 4.99 -7.08
CA ALA A 27 21.31 5.33 -8.08
C ALA A 27 19.89 5.11 -7.55
N LEU A 28 19.65 4.01 -6.82
CA LEU A 28 18.36 3.72 -6.17
C LEU A 28 18.03 4.78 -5.11
N LEU A 29 18.95 5.10 -4.21
CA LEU A 29 18.71 6.13 -3.19
C LEU A 29 18.47 7.52 -3.79
N ALA A 30 19.13 7.86 -4.91
CA ALA A 30 18.89 9.10 -5.62
C ALA A 30 17.47 9.13 -6.23
N ALA A 31 17.03 8.03 -6.87
CA ALA A 31 15.68 7.90 -7.42
C ALA A 31 14.62 7.95 -6.31
N GLU A 32 14.82 7.26 -5.18
CA GLU A 32 13.93 7.35 -4.01
C GLU A 32 13.84 8.79 -3.48
N ALA A 33 14.95 9.52 -3.45
CA ALA A 33 14.97 10.91 -3.00
C ALA A 33 14.20 11.85 -3.96
N GLU A 34 14.25 11.61 -5.27
CA GLU A 34 13.47 12.37 -6.25
C GLU A 34 11.97 12.09 -6.10
N ALA A 35 11.58 10.84 -5.99
CA ALA A 35 10.20 10.42 -5.78
C ALA A 35 9.62 11.00 -4.46
N ALA A 36 10.39 10.97 -3.38
CA ALA A 36 9.98 11.54 -2.09
C ALA A 36 9.78 13.07 -2.17
N ARG A 37 10.63 13.81 -2.92
CA ARG A 37 10.42 15.24 -3.16
C ARG A 37 9.18 15.52 -4.00
N GLU A 38 8.92 14.68 -5.02
CA GLU A 38 7.72 14.81 -5.84
C GLU A 38 6.46 14.56 -5.00
N LEU A 39 6.47 13.54 -4.12
CA LEU A 39 5.38 13.30 -3.18
C LEU A 39 5.17 14.49 -2.23
N ALA A 40 6.24 15.03 -1.62
CA ALA A 40 6.15 16.17 -0.71
C ALA A 40 5.52 17.41 -1.36
N GLY A 41 5.68 17.56 -2.69
CA GLY A 41 5.08 18.66 -3.45
C GLY A 41 3.57 18.53 -3.70
N VAL A 42 2.96 17.36 -3.46
CA VAL A 42 1.55 17.08 -3.76
C VAL A 42 0.77 16.48 -2.59
N ALA A 43 1.45 15.95 -1.59
CA ALA A 43 0.81 15.39 -0.40
C ALA A 43 0.13 16.48 0.44
N THR A 44 -1.04 16.17 0.99
CA THR A 44 -1.82 17.08 1.85
C THR A 44 -1.38 17.05 3.31
N VAL A 45 -0.46 16.13 3.64
CA VAL A 45 0.14 15.96 4.96
C VAL A 45 1.67 15.87 4.84
N PRO A 46 2.42 16.11 5.92
CA PRO A 46 3.88 15.99 5.92
C PRO A 46 4.36 14.62 5.43
N THR A 47 5.45 14.63 4.66
CA THR A 47 6.20 13.44 4.26
C THR A 47 7.69 13.64 4.58
N PRO A 48 8.48 12.59 4.84
CA PRO A 48 9.91 12.75 5.06
C PRO A 48 10.59 13.33 3.83
N GLU A 49 11.31 14.42 4.01
CA GLU A 49 12.06 15.09 2.94
C GLU A 49 13.52 14.63 2.92
N PRO A 50 14.07 14.28 1.75
CA PRO A 50 15.47 13.92 1.61
C PRO A 50 16.40 15.09 1.92
N VAL A 51 17.34 14.88 2.85
CA VAL A 51 18.30 15.90 3.31
C VAL A 51 19.67 15.68 2.69
N ALA A 52 20.20 14.43 2.74
CA ALA A 52 21.54 14.12 2.25
C ALA A 52 21.66 12.65 1.83
N LEU A 53 22.65 12.40 0.97
CA LEU A 53 23.15 11.06 0.68
C LEU A 53 24.56 10.94 1.28
N GLY A 54 24.78 9.90 2.06
CA GLY A 54 26.06 9.56 2.66
C GLY A 54 26.83 8.55 1.83
N GLU A 55 28.16 8.61 1.95
CA GLU A 55 29.08 7.68 1.30
C GLU A 55 29.37 6.47 2.18
N PRO A 56 29.78 5.33 1.58
CA PRO A 56 30.33 4.21 2.33
C PRO A 56 31.48 4.66 3.24
N GLY A 57 31.54 4.12 4.46
CA GLY A 57 32.59 4.47 5.41
C GLY A 57 32.39 3.85 6.78
N ALA A 58 33.39 3.99 7.66
CA ALA A 58 33.36 3.47 9.03
C ALA A 58 32.92 2.00 9.16
N GLY A 59 33.27 1.15 8.18
CA GLY A 59 32.92 -0.27 8.15
C GLY A 59 31.56 -0.58 7.52
N TYR A 60 30.78 0.41 7.12
CA TYR A 60 29.54 0.22 6.37
C TYR A 60 29.80 0.39 4.86
N PRO A 61 29.51 -0.64 4.02
CA PRO A 61 30.00 -0.68 2.64
C PRO A 61 29.11 0.01 1.60
N LEU A 62 27.90 0.45 1.97
CA LEU A 62 26.91 1.00 1.03
C LEU A 62 26.70 2.50 1.24
N PRO A 63 26.28 3.24 0.21
CA PRO A 63 25.67 4.55 0.39
C PRO A 63 24.44 4.47 1.30
N TRP A 64 24.11 5.55 1.96
CA TRP A 64 22.98 5.69 2.88
C TRP A 64 22.32 7.05 2.73
N SER A 65 21.13 7.23 3.29
CA SER A 65 20.41 8.50 3.16
C SER A 65 20.03 9.09 4.48
N VAL A 66 19.88 10.42 4.51
CA VAL A 66 19.31 11.19 5.61
C VAL A 66 18.04 11.86 5.11
N GLN A 67 16.98 11.78 5.91
CA GLN A 67 15.71 12.44 5.67
C GLN A 67 15.20 13.10 6.96
N THR A 68 14.20 13.97 6.84
CA THR A 68 13.54 14.55 8.02
C THR A 68 12.79 13.46 8.80
N TRP A 69 12.72 13.64 10.11
CA TRP A 69 11.90 12.83 11.01
C TRP A 69 10.53 13.46 11.18
N LEU A 70 9.47 12.67 11.10
CA LEU A 70 8.11 13.11 11.41
C LEU A 70 7.67 12.56 12.77
N SER A 71 7.00 13.40 13.55
CA SER A 71 6.34 12.99 14.79
C SER A 71 4.99 12.32 14.48
N GLY A 72 4.50 11.52 15.43
CA GLY A 72 3.25 10.76 15.32
C GLY A 72 3.48 9.28 15.59
N HIS A 73 2.41 8.52 15.62
CA HIS A 73 2.42 7.06 15.76
C HIS A 73 2.02 6.42 14.44
N ASP A 74 2.70 5.35 14.05
CA ASP A 74 2.21 4.60 12.91
C ASP A 74 0.88 3.89 13.22
N ALA A 75 0.06 3.66 12.19
CA ALA A 75 -1.27 3.11 12.34
C ALA A 75 -1.29 1.62 12.79
N THR A 76 -0.13 1.02 13.11
CA THR A 76 -0.06 -0.27 13.79
C THR A 76 -0.19 -0.14 15.31
N VAL A 77 0.10 1.05 15.85
CA VAL A 77 0.09 1.37 17.28
C VAL A 77 -1.23 2.03 17.67
N GLU A 78 -1.71 3.00 16.89
CA GLU A 78 -2.96 3.71 17.12
C GLU A 78 -4.02 3.28 16.09
N ASP A 79 -5.13 2.68 16.58
CA ASP A 79 -6.23 2.24 15.73
C ASP A 79 -7.22 3.38 15.43
N SER A 80 -7.09 3.98 14.26
CA SER A 80 -7.98 5.04 13.78
C SER A 80 -9.05 4.53 12.79
N ALA A 81 -9.27 3.21 12.69
CA ALA A 81 -10.13 2.59 11.67
C ALA A 81 -11.58 3.08 11.69
N GLY A 82 -12.11 3.44 12.86
CA GLY A 82 -13.45 3.99 13.05
C GLY A 82 -13.55 5.52 12.96
N SER A 83 -12.44 6.24 12.67
CA SER A 83 -12.47 7.69 12.55
C SER A 83 -12.95 8.17 11.19
N ASN A 84 -14.04 8.95 11.16
CA ASN A 84 -14.49 9.60 9.94
C ASN A 84 -13.49 10.64 9.44
N ALA A 85 -12.88 11.40 10.37
CA ALA A 85 -11.89 12.40 10.02
C ALA A 85 -10.67 11.77 9.33
N PHE A 86 -10.18 10.65 9.85
CA PHE A 86 -9.09 9.90 9.22
C PHE A 86 -9.46 9.40 7.81
N ALA A 87 -10.71 8.94 7.61
CA ALA A 87 -11.17 8.52 6.29
C ALA A 87 -11.22 9.70 5.29
N HIS A 88 -11.62 10.88 5.73
CA HIS A 88 -11.59 12.11 4.93
C HIS A 88 -10.15 12.52 4.59
N ASP A 89 -9.26 12.53 5.58
CA ASP A 89 -7.85 12.86 5.39
C ASP A 89 -7.17 11.92 4.38
N LEU A 90 -7.43 10.61 4.45
CA LEU A 90 -6.93 9.63 3.49
C LEU A 90 -7.49 9.84 2.08
N ALA A 91 -8.77 10.20 1.96
CA ALA A 91 -9.37 10.48 0.67
C ALA A 91 -8.74 11.72 0.03
N GLU A 92 -8.52 12.79 0.82
CA GLU A 92 -7.86 14.01 0.36
C GLU A 92 -6.42 13.74 -0.09
N LEU A 93 -5.64 12.98 0.69
CA LEU A 93 -4.29 12.56 0.32
C LEU A 93 -4.27 11.81 -1.02
N ILE A 94 -5.11 10.78 -1.17
CA ILE A 94 -5.17 9.96 -2.39
C ILE A 94 -5.62 10.81 -3.59
N ALA A 95 -6.61 11.70 -3.41
CA ALA A 95 -7.06 12.61 -4.46
C ALA A 95 -5.95 13.58 -4.89
N GLY A 96 -5.20 14.15 -3.94
CA GLY A 96 -4.08 15.03 -4.21
C GLY A 96 -2.98 14.35 -5.01
N MET A 97 -2.60 13.13 -4.62
CA MET A 97 -1.60 12.34 -5.36
C MET A 97 -2.06 12.02 -6.79
N ARG A 98 -3.31 11.56 -6.97
CA ARG A 98 -3.87 11.22 -8.29
C ARG A 98 -4.03 12.43 -9.21
N ALA A 99 -4.18 13.63 -8.67
CA ALA A 99 -4.27 14.87 -9.43
C ALA A 99 -2.92 15.34 -9.97
N ALA A 100 -1.82 14.78 -9.48
CA ALA A 100 -0.48 15.11 -9.98
C ALA A 100 -0.29 14.57 -11.39
N ASP A 101 0.31 15.39 -12.26
CA ASP A 101 0.62 15.03 -13.64
C ASP A 101 1.68 13.91 -13.69
N THR A 102 1.37 12.80 -14.33
CA THR A 102 2.34 11.71 -14.58
C THR A 102 3.46 12.14 -15.52
N ARG A 103 3.31 13.26 -16.24
CA ARG A 103 4.22 13.73 -17.29
C ARG A 103 4.44 12.68 -18.39
N GLY A 104 3.40 11.93 -18.71
CA GLY A 104 3.45 10.84 -19.68
C GLY A 104 4.20 9.60 -19.23
N ARG A 105 4.66 9.54 -17.95
CA ARG A 105 5.25 8.32 -17.37
C ARG A 105 4.17 7.26 -17.17
N ARG A 106 4.58 6.02 -17.24
CA ARG A 106 3.79 4.84 -16.95
C ARG A 106 4.47 4.01 -15.88
N PHE A 107 3.77 3.03 -15.33
CA PHE A 107 4.38 2.04 -14.43
C PHE A 107 5.55 1.34 -15.13
N ASP A 108 6.69 1.33 -14.48
CA ASP A 108 7.97 0.86 -15.02
C ASP A 108 8.23 -0.65 -14.80
N GLY A 109 7.28 -1.35 -14.20
CA GLY A 109 7.42 -2.77 -13.85
C GLY A 109 8.22 -3.03 -12.57
N VAL A 110 8.62 -1.98 -11.85
CA VAL A 110 9.41 -2.11 -10.62
C VAL A 110 8.54 -1.80 -9.39
N GLY A 111 8.62 -2.65 -8.37
CA GLY A 111 7.88 -2.49 -7.12
C GLY A 111 6.43 -2.98 -7.23
N ARG A 112 5.52 -2.31 -6.50
CA ARG A 112 4.10 -2.67 -6.46
C ARG A 112 3.35 -2.02 -7.62
N GLY A 113 2.50 -2.80 -8.29
CA GLY A 113 1.70 -2.37 -9.44
C GLY A 113 1.68 -3.44 -10.54
N GLY A 114 1.38 -3.04 -11.77
CA GLY A 114 1.30 -3.91 -12.95
C GLY A 114 -0.06 -4.57 -13.12
N HIS A 115 -0.07 -5.75 -13.72
CA HIS A 115 -1.30 -6.50 -13.98
C HIS A 115 -1.61 -7.47 -12.83
N LEU A 116 -2.86 -7.54 -12.40
CA LEU A 116 -3.25 -8.45 -11.32
C LEU A 116 -2.84 -9.91 -11.56
N PRO A 117 -2.99 -10.47 -12.78
CA PRO A 117 -2.56 -11.85 -13.08
C PRO A 117 -1.06 -12.10 -12.92
N ASP A 118 -0.20 -11.09 -13.05
CA ASP A 118 1.26 -11.25 -12.91
C ASP A 118 1.65 -11.67 -11.47
N HIS A 119 0.74 -11.49 -10.51
CA HIS A 119 0.93 -11.89 -9.12
C HIS A 119 0.49 -13.33 -8.78
N ASP A 120 0.02 -14.10 -9.75
CA ASP A 120 -0.50 -15.46 -9.53
C ASP A 120 0.53 -16.40 -8.90
N GLU A 121 1.78 -16.38 -9.37
CA GLU A 121 2.86 -17.23 -8.83
C GLU A 121 3.18 -16.88 -7.37
N TRP A 122 3.23 -15.59 -7.06
CA TRP A 122 3.41 -15.13 -5.69
C TRP A 122 2.25 -15.56 -4.80
N LEU A 123 1.02 -15.36 -5.25
CA LEU A 123 -0.17 -15.77 -4.49
C LEU A 123 -0.29 -17.27 -4.31
N GLU A 124 0.13 -18.06 -5.32
CA GLU A 124 0.19 -19.52 -5.16
C GLU A 124 1.16 -19.90 -4.04
N THR A 125 2.28 -19.21 -3.92
CA THR A 125 3.21 -19.38 -2.80
C THR A 125 2.55 -18.99 -1.47
N CYS A 126 1.87 -17.82 -1.42
CA CYS A 126 1.15 -17.39 -0.22
C CYS A 126 0.06 -18.40 0.20
N PHE A 127 -0.71 -18.94 -0.73
CA PHE A 127 -1.73 -19.94 -0.47
C PHE A 127 -1.13 -21.20 0.19
N ARG A 128 -0.06 -21.75 -0.39
CA ARG A 128 0.63 -22.94 0.17
C ARG A 128 1.18 -22.68 1.58
N GLN A 129 1.76 -21.50 1.80
CA GLN A 129 2.33 -21.14 3.10
C GLN A 129 1.27 -20.82 4.16
N SER A 130 0.02 -20.64 3.76
CA SER A 130 -1.08 -20.25 4.66
C SER A 130 -2.13 -21.34 4.86
N GLU A 131 -1.93 -22.59 4.39
CA GLU A 131 -2.91 -23.66 4.47
C GLU A 131 -3.40 -23.94 5.90
N ASP A 132 -2.51 -23.87 6.87
CA ASP A 132 -2.85 -24.08 8.29
C ASP A 132 -3.26 -22.78 9.03
N LEU A 133 -3.25 -21.64 8.34
CA LEU A 133 -3.47 -20.31 8.93
C LEU A 133 -4.80 -19.67 8.51
N LEU A 134 -5.31 -20.00 7.32
CA LEU A 134 -6.43 -19.33 6.65
C LEU A 134 -7.34 -20.32 5.92
N ASP A 135 -8.57 -19.89 5.61
CA ASP A 135 -9.45 -20.62 4.66
C ASP A 135 -8.97 -20.42 3.23
N VAL A 136 -7.89 -21.12 2.87
CA VAL A 136 -7.27 -21.03 1.53
C VAL A 136 -8.25 -21.39 0.41
N PRO A 137 -9.14 -22.40 0.49
CA PRO A 137 -10.14 -22.68 -0.53
C PRO A 137 -11.06 -21.49 -0.83
N LEU A 138 -11.50 -20.73 0.18
CA LEU A 138 -12.30 -19.53 0.01
C LEU A 138 -11.47 -18.41 -0.64
N LEU A 139 -10.26 -18.17 -0.14
CA LEU A 139 -9.39 -17.12 -0.63
C LEU A 139 -8.98 -17.33 -2.10
N ARG A 140 -8.76 -18.58 -2.53
CA ARG A 140 -8.53 -18.92 -3.94
C ARG A 140 -9.72 -18.55 -4.83
N ARG A 141 -10.96 -18.77 -4.38
CA ARG A 141 -12.16 -18.36 -5.13
C ARG A 141 -12.25 -16.84 -5.25
N ILE A 142 -11.98 -16.11 -4.16
CA ILE A 142 -11.96 -14.64 -4.18
C ILE A 142 -10.91 -14.13 -5.17
N TRP A 143 -9.68 -14.67 -5.12
CA TRP A 143 -8.64 -14.26 -6.06
C TRP A 143 -8.97 -14.59 -7.50
N ALA A 144 -9.51 -15.78 -7.78
CA ALA A 144 -9.91 -16.18 -9.13
C ALA A 144 -10.91 -15.19 -9.78
N GLU A 145 -11.75 -14.55 -8.96
CA GLU A 145 -12.65 -13.49 -9.42
C GLU A 145 -11.94 -12.13 -9.54
N LEU A 146 -11.18 -11.72 -8.52
CA LEU A 146 -10.54 -10.42 -8.47
C LEU A 146 -9.47 -10.23 -9.55
N ARG A 147 -8.70 -11.28 -9.86
CA ARG A 147 -7.63 -11.22 -10.87
C ARG A 147 -8.12 -11.00 -12.30
N THR A 148 -9.42 -11.23 -12.57
CA THR A 148 -10.03 -11.05 -13.89
C THR A 148 -10.68 -9.67 -14.08
N LEU A 149 -10.55 -8.77 -13.11
CA LEU A 149 -11.08 -7.42 -13.24
C LEU A 149 -10.41 -6.69 -14.42
N PRO A 150 -11.19 -5.88 -15.17
CA PRO A 150 -10.65 -5.10 -16.28
C PRO A 150 -9.43 -4.30 -15.89
N GLU A 151 -8.47 -4.20 -16.79
CA GLU A 151 -7.32 -3.32 -16.66
C GLU A 151 -7.73 -1.86 -16.67
N VAL A 152 -6.85 -0.98 -16.22
CA VAL A 152 -7.04 0.46 -16.31
C VAL A 152 -6.28 0.99 -17.53
N ASP A 153 -6.87 1.97 -18.20
CA ASP A 153 -6.29 2.54 -19.42
C ASP A 153 -5.14 3.51 -19.10
N GLU A 154 -5.22 4.19 -17.97
CA GLU A 154 -4.27 5.25 -17.58
C GLU A 154 -3.79 5.07 -16.14
N ASP A 155 -2.47 5.23 -15.96
CA ASP A 155 -1.87 5.30 -14.64
C ASP A 155 -2.11 6.67 -14.01
N ALA A 156 -2.18 6.70 -12.68
CA ALA A 156 -2.12 7.92 -11.88
C ALA A 156 -0.90 7.89 -10.96
N MET A 157 -0.52 9.05 -10.43
CA MET A 157 0.52 9.10 -9.42
C MET A 157 0.02 8.48 -8.13
N CYS A 158 0.76 7.52 -7.61
CA CYS A 158 0.43 6.70 -6.45
C CYS A 158 1.60 6.62 -5.48
N HIS A 159 1.29 6.52 -4.19
CA HIS A 159 2.27 6.19 -3.15
C HIS A 159 2.80 4.76 -3.30
N ARG A 160 1.94 3.86 -3.75
CA ARG A 160 2.17 2.43 -3.99
C ARG A 160 2.30 1.58 -2.73
N ASP A 161 2.37 2.16 -1.53
CA ASP A 161 2.55 1.43 -0.26
C ASP A 161 1.84 2.09 0.93
N LEU A 162 0.55 2.43 0.81
CA LEU A 162 -0.27 2.98 1.88
C LEU A 162 -0.75 1.89 2.85
N ILE A 163 0.19 1.31 3.57
CA ILE A 163 -0.04 0.29 4.60
C ILE A 163 0.16 0.88 6.00
N PRO A 164 -0.33 0.24 7.07
CA PRO A 164 -0.30 0.79 8.42
C PRO A 164 1.05 1.34 8.91
N PRO A 165 2.22 0.68 8.67
CA PRO A 165 3.51 1.22 9.11
C PRO A 165 3.94 2.51 8.40
N ASN A 166 3.33 2.83 7.26
CA ASN A 166 3.69 4.00 6.44
C ASN A 166 2.72 5.18 6.65
N VAL A 167 1.75 5.04 7.54
CA VAL A 167 0.73 6.06 7.80
C VAL A 167 0.83 6.50 9.25
N LEU A 168 1.12 7.79 9.47
CA LEU A 168 1.20 8.37 10.81
C LEU A 168 -0.15 8.93 11.23
N VAL A 169 -0.55 8.60 12.45
CA VAL A 169 -1.82 9.03 13.04
C VAL A 169 -1.59 9.69 14.40
N GLU A 170 -2.47 10.62 14.73
CA GLU A 170 -2.56 11.26 16.03
C GLU A 170 -4.00 11.72 16.25
N ASP A 171 -4.59 11.38 17.39
CA ASP A 171 -5.97 11.75 17.75
C ASP A 171 -7.01 11.41 16.67
N GLY A 172 -6.86 10.27 16.00
CA GLY A 172 -7.77 9.83 14.94
C GLY A 172 -7.68 10.63 13.64
N ARG A 173 -6.57 11.32 13.38
CA ARG A 173 -6.27 12.09 12.16
C ARG A 173 -5.02 11.56 11.47
N LEU A 174 -4.95 11.72 10.18
CA LEU A 174 -3.72 11.52 9.41
C LEU A 174 -2.79 12.72 9.62
N VAL A 175 -1.59 12.47 10.16
CA VAL A 175 -0.61 13.53 10.43
C VAL A 175 0.68 13.40 9.62
N GLY A 176 0.83 12.33 8.85
CA GLY A 176 1.98 12.15 7.96
C GLY A 176 1.95 10.83 7.20
N VAL A 177 2.74 10.76 6.14
CA VAL A 177 2.93 9.53 5.35
C VAL A 177 4.42 9.28 5.14
N LEU A 178 4.85 8.06 5.39
CA LEU A 178 6.24 7.60 5.34
C LEU A 178 6.52 6.82 4.06
N ASP A 179 7.81 6.62 3.77
CA ASP A 179 8.33 5.74 2.71
C ASP A 179 7.87 6.11 1.28
N GLY A 180 7.87 7.42 0.99
CA GLY A 180 7.49 7.99 -0.30
C GLY A 180 8.50 7.74 -1.44
N GLY A 181 9.56 6.97 -1.22
CA GLY A 181 10.57 6.68 -2.24
C GLY A 181 10.06 5.84 -3.42
N GLY A 182 8.89 5.24 -3.30
CA GLY A 182 8.19 4.54 -4.37
C GLY A 182 7.17 5.38 -5.15
N PHE A 183 6.97 6.66 -4.80
CA PHE A 183 5.95 7.50 -5.43
C PHE A 183 6.16 7.59 -6.94
N GLY A 184 5.13 7.27 -7.70
CA GLY A 184 5.20 7.23 -9.14
C GLY A 184 3.92 6.71 -9.79
N PRO A 185 3.88 6.66 -11.14
CA PRO A 185 2.71 6.20 -11.87
C PRO A 185 2.43 4.72 -11.61
N ALA A 186 1.16 4.40 -11.37
CA ALA A 186 0.65 3.04 -11.22
C ALA A 186 -0.87 3.02 -11.43
N ASP A 187 -1.46 1.82 -11.37
CA ASP A 187 -2.92 1.65 -11.30
C ASP A 187 -3.52 2.57 -10.22
N PRO A 188 -4.43 3.49 -10.55
CA PRO A 188 -5.04 4.39 -9.57
C PRO A 188 -5.77 3.66 -8.43
N ALA A 189 -6.09 2.38 -8.60
CA ALA A 189 -6.67 1.58 -7.53
C ALA A 189 -5.64 1.07 -6.51
N LEU A 190 -4.33 1.19 -6.78
CA LEU A 190 -3.30 0.64 -5.91
C LEU A 190 -3.31 1.29 -4.52
N ASP A 191 -3.47 2.62 -4.42
CA ASP A 191 -3.53 3.31 -3.12
C ASP A 191 -4.85 3.10 -2.36
N LEU A 192 -5.87 2.52 -3.00
CA LEU A 192 -7.08 2.08 -2.30
C LEU A 192 -6.82 0.91 -1.33
N VAL A 193 -5.63 0.32 -1.34
CA VAL A 193 -5.22 -0.64 -0.30
C VAL A 193 -5.36 -0.05 1.11
N ALA A 194 -5.16 1.28 1.25
CA ALA A 194 -5.37 2.01 2.49
C ALA A 194 -6.78 1.79 3.08
N ALA A 195 -7.81 1.78 2.24
CA ALA A 195 -9.19 1.53 2.67
C ALA A 195 -9.32 0.16 3.36
N TRP A 196 -8.70 -0.88 2.81
CA TRP A 196 -8.83 -2.24 3.30
C TRP A 196 -7.93 -2.52 4.50
N HIS A 197 -6.74 -1.93 4.52
CA HIS A 197 -5.81 -2.08 5.63
C HIS A 197 -6.22 -1.23 6.84
N LEU A 198 -6.70 -0.01 6.65
CA LEU A 198 -6.77 1.00 7.69
C LEU A 198 -8.20 1.32 8.17
N LEU A 199 -9.26 1.06 7.36
CA LEU A 199 -10.60 1.56 7.63
C LEU A 199 -11.61 0.45 7.93
N ASP A 200 -12.57 0.74 8.79
CA ASP A 200 -13.76 -0.09 8.98
C ASP A 200 -14.79 0.16 7.85
N GLU A 201 -15.84 -0.65 7.78
CA GLU A 201 -16.77 -0.67 6.65
C GLU A 201 -17.40 0.70 6.37
N HIS A 202 -17.87 1.38 7.41
CA HIS A 202 -18.48 2.71 7.27
C HIS A 202 -17.49 3.73 6.70
N GLN A 203 -16.28 3.78 7.22
CA GLN A 203 -15.22 4.70 6.81
C GLN A 203 -14.70 4.36 5.40
N ARG A 204 -14.65 3.09 5.02
CA ARG A 204 -14.41 2.68 3.63
C ARG A 204 -15.48 3.27 2.68
N GLY A 205 -16.73 3.30 3.11
CA GLY A 205 -17.82 3.94 2.36
C GLY A 205 -17.64 5.45 2.20
N ILE A 206 -17.10 6.15 3.22
CA ILE A 206 -16.77 7.58 3.13
C ILE A 206 -15.68 7.79 2.06
N LEU A 207 -14.55 7.13 2.20
CA LEU A 207 -13.42 7.24 1.28
C LEU A 207 -13.83 6.93 -0.17
N ARG A 208 -14.60 5.86 -0.38
CA ARG A 208 -15.10 5.49 -1.71
C ARG A 208 -15.93 6.59 -2.36
N ARG A 209 -16.85 7.21 -1.60
CA ARG A 209 -17.72 8.28 -2.10
C ARG A 209 -16.93 9.54 -2.44
N GLU A 210 -16.00 9.96 -1.60
CA GLU A 210 -15.21 11.16 -1.82
C GLU A 210 -14.28 11.04 -3.03
N LEU A 211 -13.69 9.88 -3.21
CA LEU A 211 -12.87 9.59 -4.39
C LEU A 211 -13.68 9.31 -5.66
N GLY A 212 -15.01 9.23 -5.58
CA GLY A 212 -15.86 8.91 -6.72
C GLY A 212 -15.56 7.54 -7.34
N CYS A 213 -15.07 6.58 -6.55
CA CYS A 213 -14.64 5.28 -7.06
C CYS A 213 -15.82 4.44 -7.56
N GLY A 214 -15.82 4.12 -8.86
CA GLY A 214 -16.72 3.13 -9.45
C GLY A 214 -16.44 1.71 -8.96
N ASP A 215 -17.34 0.77 -9.25
CA ASP A 215 -17.25 -0.61 -8.75
C ASP A 215 -15.97 -1.33 -9.19
N VAL A 216 -15.57 -1.18 -10.46
CA VAL A 216 -14.36 -1.82 -10.98
C VAL A 216 -13.12 -1.32 -10.24
N GLN A 217 -12.95 0.00 -10.14
CA GLN A 217 -11.80 0.60 -9.46
C GLN A 217 -11.76 0.20 -7.97
N TRP A 218 -12.92 0.20 -7.30
CA TRP A 218 -13.02 -0.21 -5.89
C TRP A 218 -12.62 -1.67 -5.69
N ARG A 219 -13.10 -2.56 -6.56
CA ARG A 219 -12.75 -4.00 -6.52
C ARG A 219 -11.29 -4.24 -6.90
N ARG A 220 -10.70 -3.43 -7.79
CA ARG A 220 -9.24 -3.48 -8.04
C ARG A 220 -8.44 -3.10 -6.80
N GLY A 221 -8.87 -2.08 -6.04
CA GLY A 221 -8.28 -1.74 -4.74
C GLY A 221 -8.36 -2.89 -3.73
N MET A 222 -9.49 -3.61 -3.71
CA MET A 222 -9.64 -4.86 -2.93
C MET A 222 -8.64 -5.93 -3.39
N ALA A 223 -8.44 -6.09 -4.70
CA ALA A 223 -7.50 -7.07 -5.26
C ALA A 223 -6.05 -6.76 -4.87
N TRP A 224 -5.64 -5.50 -4.93
CA TRP A 224 -4.32 -5.07 -4.48
C TRP A 224 -4.12 -5.29 -2.98
N ALA A 225 -5.12 -4.96 -2.16
CA ALA A 225 -5.07 -5.21 -0.72
C ALA A 225 -5.03 -6.72 -0.40
N PHE A 226 -5.76 -7.54 -1.13
CA PHE A 226 -5.72 -9.00 -1.04
C PHE A 226 -4.30 -9.53 -1.30
N GLN A 227 -3.70 -9.11 -2.42
CA GLN A 227 -2.36 -9.53 -2.81
C GLN A 227 -1.31 -9.18 -1.74
N GLN A 228 -1.37 -7.97 -1.18
CA GLN A 228 -0.47 -7.55 -0.11
C GLN A 228 -0.73 -8.31 1.19
N ALA A 229 -1.98 -8.42 1.62
CA ALA A 229 -2.36 -9.05 2.88
C ALA A 229 -1.99 -10.54 2.93
N MET A 230 -2.13 -11.26 1.83
CA MET A 230 -1.73 -12.68 1.73
C MET A 230 -0.25 -12.88 2.08
N GLY A 231 0.62 -11.98 1.60
CA GLY A 231 2.05 -12.03 1.93
C GLY A 231 2.33 -11.73 3.42
N LEU A 232 1.60 -10.78 4.02
CA LEU A 232 1.82 -10.37 5.40
C LEU A 232 1.56 -11.50 6.39
N VAL A 233 0.56 -12.35 6.15
CA VAL A 233 0.10 -13.35 7.12
C VAL A 233 1.18 -14.37 7.46
N TRP A 234 1.74 -15.05 6.48
CA TRP A 234 2.71 -16.12 6.70
C TRP A 234 4.14 -15.61 6.84
N TYR A 235 4.53 -14.61 6.05
CA TYR A 235 5.92 -14.13 6.03
C TYR A 235 6.35 -13.50 7.37
N TYR A 236 5.41 -12.81 8.04
CA TYR A 236 5.67 -12.15 9.31
C TYR A 236 5.17 -12.90 10.53
N LEU A 237 4.76 -14.15 10.40
CA LEU A 237 4.14 -14.94 11.49
C LEU A 237 4.99 -14.91 12.76
N ASP A 238 6.28 -15.17 12.62
CA ASP A 238 7.23 -15.27 13.74
C ASP A 238 8.04 -13.98 13.94
N SER A 239 8.45 -13.32 12.82
CA SER A 239 9.36 -12.19 12.87
C SER A 239 8.69 -10.86 13.24
N ASN A 240 7.42 -10.68 12.90
CA ASN A 240 6.60 -9.51 13.23
C ASN A 240 5.11 -9.88 13.34
N PRO A 241 4.67 -10.48 14.48
CA PRO A 241 3.29 -10.91 14.65
C PRO A 241 2.24 -9.81 14.49
N THR A 242 2.61 -8.54 14.67
CA THR A 242 1.72 -7.41 14.44
C THR A 242 1.37 -7.30 12.95
N MET A 243 2.35 -7.38 12.06
CA MET A 243 2.10 -7.37 10.61
C MET A 243 1.27 -8.58 10.17
N SER A 244 1.54 -9.77 10.73
CA SER A 244 0.72 -10.97 10.45
C SER A 244 -0.74 -10.78 10.85
N ARG A 245 -1.02 -10.20 12.02
CA ARG A 245 -2.38 -9.87 12.46
C ARG A 245 -3.06 -8.83 11.55
N TRP A 246 -2.32 -7.83 11.08
CA TRP A 246 -2.84 -6.86 10.11
C TRP A 246 -3.24 -7.53 8.80
N GLY A 247 -2.40 -8.41 8.27
CA GLY A 247 -2.74 -9.20 7.09
C GLY A 247 -4.05 -9.98 7.28
N LYS A 248 -4.22 -10.68 8.40
CA LYS A 248 -5.45 -11.40 8.73
C LYS A 248 -6.66 -10.48 8.80
N ARG A 249 -6.58 -9.37 9.55
CA ARG A 249 -7.68 -8.38 9.66
C ARG A 249 -8.10 -7.83 8.29
N THR A 250 -7.14 -7.61 7.40
CA THR A 250 -7.42 -7.13 6.04
C THR A 250 -8.15 -8.20 5.22
N LEU A 251 -7.71 -9.45 5.29
CA LEU A 251 -8.38 -10.56 4.60
C LEU A 251 -9.79 -10.79 5.14
N ASP A 252 -10.01 -10.70 6.45
CA ASP A 252 -11.35 -10.80 7.06
C ASP A 252 -12.28 -9.72 6.50
N ARG A 253 -11.83 -8.46 6.43
CA ARG A 253 -12.59 -7.35 5.82
C ARG A 253 -12.94 -7.61 4.35
N ILE A 254 -12.01 -8.20 3.60
CA ILE A 254 -12.21 -8.53 2.18
C ILE A 254 -13.22 -9.68 2.05
N VAL A 255 -13.12 -10.72 2.87
CA VAL A 255 -14.07 -11.85 2.89
C VAL A 255 -15.48 -11.37 3.18
N ASP A 256 -15.66 -10.51 4.21
CA ASP A 256 -16.96 -9.96 4.58
C ASP A 256 -17.57 -9.12 3.45
N ALA A 257 -16.77 -8.26 2.83
CA ALA A 257 -17.22 -7.42 1.72
C ALA A 257 -17.55 -8.24 0.47
N TRP A 258 -16.76 -9.27 0.17
CA TRP A 258 -17.02 -10.17 -0.95
C TRP A 258 -18.31 -10.97 -0.74
N ALA A 259 -18.53 -11.50 0.47
CA ALA A 259 -19.74 -12.22 0.83
C ALA A 259 -21.01 -11.34 0.73
N THR A 260 -20.90 -10.07 1.09
CA THR A 260 -22.00 -9.08 0.97
C THR A 260 -22.26 -8.75 -0.50
N GLY A 261 -21.23 -8.51 -1.30
CA GLY A 261 -21.35 -8.23 -2.74
C GLY A 261 -21.92 -9.41 -3.54
N ALA A 262 -21.53 -10.64 -3.22
CA ALA A 262 -22.08 -11.85 -3.86
C ALA A 262 -23.57 -12.05 -3.59
N ARG A 263 -24.12 -11.51 -2.48
CA ARG A 263 -25.56 -11.56 -2.18
C ARG A 263 -26.38 -10.48 -2.92
N THR A 264 -25.71 -9.46 -3.45
CA THR A 264 -26.38 -8.29 -4.08
C THR A 264 -26.49 -8.44 -5.61
N ILE A 265 -25.81 -9.41 -6.23
CA ILE A 265 -25.95 -9.74 -7.66
C ILE A 265 -27.11 -10.74 -7.78
N PRO A 266 -28.28 -10.37 -8.36
CA PRO A 266 -29.32 -11.34 -8.68
C PRO A 266 -28.70 -12.35 -9.67
N LEU A 267 -28.88 -13.65 -9.41
CA LEU A 267 -28.67 -14.68 -10.42
C LEU A 267 -29.46 -14.27 -11.68
N GLN A 268 -28.75 -13.83 -12.71
CA GLN A 268 -29.41 -13.72 -14.02
C GLN A 268 -29.91 -15.12 -14.37
N GLU A 269 -31.22 -15.25 -14.39
CA GLU A 269 -31.90 -16.41 -14.97
C GLU A 269 -31.47 -16.51 -16.44
N SER A 270 -30.40 -17.26 -16.68
CA SER A 270 -30.06 -17.66 -18.05
C SER A 270 -31.03 -18.75 -18.49
N ASP A 271 -31.83 -18.38 -19.46
CA ASP A 271 -32.41 -19.22 -20.48
C ASP A 271 -33.32 -20.40 -20.09
N ARG A 272 -34.56 -20.06 -19.79
CA ARG A 272 -35.66 -20.85 -20.28
C ARG A 272 -35.92 -20.43 -21.74
N VAL A 273 -35.20 -21.03 -22.69
CA VAL A 273 -35.64 -21.06 -24.09
C VAL A 273 -36.23 -22.42 -24.35
N ARG A 274 -37.45 -22.36 -24.78
CA ARG A 274 -38.21 -23.47 -25.35
C ARG A 274 -37.66 -23.88 -26.71
#